data_5373c118932c23caabb6d5bf95b5fb20
#
_entry.id   5373c118932c23caabb6d5bf95b5fb20
#
_cell.length_a   1.000
_cell.length_b   1.000
_cell.length_c   1.000
_cell.angle_alpha   90.00
_cell.angle_beta   90.00
_cell.angle_gamma   90.00
#
_symmetry.space_group_name_H-M   'P 1'
#
loop_
_entity.id
_entity.type
_entity.pdbx_description
1 polymer ?
#
loop_
_entity_poly.entity_id
_entity_poly.type
_entity_poly.pdbx_seq_one_letter_code
_entity_poly.pdbx_strand_id
1 'polypeptide(L)'
;MTEQVSEYSTKNASAIRATRRAFLLGATAFAVAGCSSGSDRWASIQENNSFRSAYGPNPNELFPLPAVNIKRVPRDYHRQLVTYRGAEPAGTVVIDPHNKFLYLVRGDGKAVRYGIGVGREGFAWNGRAKIGAKKQWPTWTPPSEMIDRQPELEEFRGGMQPGLQNPLGARALYLFDNGRDTLYRIHGTNEPWSIGKAVSSGCIRLFNQDIIDLYDRVQVGAEVVVL
;
A
#
# COMPACT_ATOMS: atom_id res chain seq x y z
N MET A 1 -48.08 -20.77 68.24
CA MET A 1 -49.33 -20.10 67.92
C MET A 1 -49.47 -20.23 66.45
N THR A 2 -50.09 -21.23 66.11
CA THR A 2 -51.44 -21.39 65.53
C THR A 2 -51.43 -21.08 64.05
N GLU A 3 -51.49 -22.07 63.26
CA GLU A 3 -52.62 -22.86 62.71
C GLU A 3 -53.03 -22.35 61.37
N GLN A 4 -52.98 -23.15 60.46
CA GLN A 4 -53.88 -24.21 59.88
C GLN A 4 -54.54 -23.69 58.62
N VAL A 5 -54.54 -24.39 57.62
CA VAL A 5 -55.25 -25.53 57.09
C VAL A 5 -55.94 -25.20 55.74
N SER A 6 -55.79 -26.10 54.83
CA SER A 6 -56.79 -26.73 54.00
C SER A 6 -57.30 -25.96 52.78
N GLU A 7 -57.61 -26.47 51.73
CA GLU A 7 -57.89 -27.77 51.10
C GLU A 7 -58.47 -27.54 49.68
N TYR A 8 -58.24 -28.46 48.83
CA TYR A 8 -59.15 -29.04 47.83
C TYR A 8 -59.67 -28.20 46.66
N SER A 9 -59.53 -28.55 45.48
CA SER A 9 -60.15 -29.59 44.71
C SER A 9 -60.19 -29.35 43.21
N THR A 10 -59.83 -30.38 42.53
CA THR A 10 -60.36 -30.96 41.29
C THR A 10 -60.44 -30.23 39.95
N LYS A 11 -59.79 -30.91 39.03
CA LYS A 11 -60.29 -31.37 37.73
C LYS A 11 -60.87 -30.33 36.76
N ASN A 12 -60.12 -30.13 35.62
CA ASN A 12 -60.74 -30.51 34.36
C ASN A 12 -59.72 -30.70 33.29
N ALA A 13 -59.59 -31.87 32.75
CA ALA A 13 -58.89 -32.20 31.54
C ALA A 13 -59.68 -31.67 30.35
N SER A 14 -59.09 -30.83 29.58
CA SER A 14 -59.57 -30.51 28.23
C SER A 14 -58.45 -30.87 27.21
N ALA A 15 -58.70 -31.97 26.55
CA ALA A 15 -57.93 -32.43 25.43
C ALA A 15 -58.06 -31.39 24.29
N ILE A 16 -56.94 -30.64 23.98
CA ILE A 16 -56.86 -29.83 22.78
C ILE A 16 -56.31 -30.71 21.68
N ARG A 17 -57.15 -31.01 20.72
CA ARG A 17 -56.87 -31.70 19.46
C ARG A 17 -55.76 -30.93 18.75
N ALA A 18 -54.62 -31.55 18.53
CA ALA A 18 -53.53 -31.07 17.65
C ALA A 18 -54.05 -31.05 16.21
N THR A 19 -54.35 -29.89 15.69
CA THR A 19 -54.65 -29.66 14.29
C THR A 19 -53.34 -29.70 13.51
N ARG A 20 -53.33 -30.53 12.48
CA ARG A 20 -52.24 -30.75 11.48
C ARG A 20 -51.96 -29.50 10.60
N ARG A 21 -51.58 -28.37 11.19
CA ARG A 21 -51.27 -27.17 10.40
C ARG A 21 -50.08 -26.33 10.92
N ALA A 22 -49.11 -26.96 11.57
CA ALA A 22 -47.92 -26.29 12.07
C ALA A 22 -46.64 -27.04 11.65
N PHE A 23 -46.51 -27.35 10.35
CA PHE A 23 -45.31 -27.95 9.79
C PHE A 23 -44.98 -27.35 8.43
N LEU A 24 -44.85 -26.03 8.33
CA LEU A 24 -44.31 -25.33 7.13
C LEU A 24 -43.78 -23.94 7.49
N LEU A 25 -42.92 -23.81 8.52
CA LEU A 25 -42.15 -22.59 8.77
C LEU A 25 -40.85 -22.97 9.48
N GLY A 26 -39.96 -23.65 8.78
CA GLY A 26 -38.68 -24.03 9.35
C GLY A 26 -37.65 -24.49 8.31
N ALA A 27 -37.58 -23.79 7.16
CA ALA A 27 -36.57 -24.13 6.15
C ALA A 27 -36.27 -22.92 5.24
N THR A 28 -35.90 -21.77 5.80
CA THR A 28 -35.31 -20.66 5.00
C THR A 28 -34.35 -19.84 5.85
N ALA A 29 -33.28 -20.47 6.34
CA ALA A 29 -32.19 -19.77 7.01
C ALA A 29 -30.82 -20.44 6.74
N PHE A 30 -30.57 -20.88 5.51
CA PHE A 30 -29.24 -21.32 5.10
C PHE A 30 -29.01 -21.00 3.63
N ALA A 31 -28.87 -19.73 3.29
CA ALA A 31 -28.33 -19.32 1.99
C ALA A 31 -27.88 -17.86 1.98
N VAL A 32 -27.08 -17.41 2.94
CA VAL A 32 -26.38 -16.09 2.85
C VAL A 32 -24.91 -16.21 3.24
N ALA A 33 -24.26 -17.32 2.99
CA ALA A 33 -22.83 -17.48 3.25
C ALA A 33 -22.00 -17.73 1.98
N GLY A 34 -22.44 -17.25 0.81
CA GLY A 34 -21.79 -17.58 -0.46
C GLY A 34 -21.51 -16.45 -1.44
N CYS A 35 -21.76 -15.17 -1.12
CA CYS A 35 -21.65 -14.10 -2.10
C CYS A 35 -20.53 -13.07 -1.89
N SER A 36 -19.64 -13.22 -0.89
CA SER A 36 -18.58 -12.22 -0.67
C SER A 36 -17.37 -12.38 -1.60
N SER A 37 -17.08 -13.58 -2.11
CA SER A 37 -15.88 -13.82 -2.92
C SER A 37 -15.96 -13.29 -4.36
N GLY A 38 -17.15 -13.11 -4.91
CA GLY A 38 -17.34 -12.58 -6.27
C GLY A 38 -17.15 -11.07 -6.34
N SER A 39 -17.75 -10.32 -5.42
CA SER A 39 -17.66 -8.85 -5.36
C SER A 39 -16.22 -8.37 -5.15
N ASP A 40 -15.47 -9.02 -4.25
CA ASP A 40 -14.09 -8.66 -3.95
C ASP A 40 -13.15 -8.91 -5.13
N ARG A 41 -13.40 -9.95 -5.91
CA ARG A 41 -12.64 -10.24 -7.13
C ARG A 41 -12.90 -9.20 -8.21
N TRP A 42 -14.16 -8.81 -8.45
CA TRP A 42 -14.50 -7.77 -9.42
C TRP A 42 -13.95 -6.40 -9.02
N ALA A 43 -14.06 -6.01 -7.76
CA ALA A 43 -13.48 -4.80 -7.24
C ALA A 43 -11.95 -4.77 -7.44
N SER A 44 -11.27 -5.87 -7.17
CA SER A 44 -9.82 -5.98 -7.38
C SER A 44 -9.42 -5.88 -8.86
N ILE A 45 -10.22 -6.44 -9.78
CA ILE A 45 -9.98 -6.33 -11.22
C ILE A 45 -10.16 -4.89 -11.70
N GLN A 46 -11.21 -4.21 -11.24
CA GLN A 46 -11.46 -2.81 -11.58
C GLN A 46 -10.36 -1.89 -11.06
N GLU A 47 -9.92 -2.08 -9.81
CA GLU A 47 -8.83 -1.31 -9.21
C GLU A 47 -7.51 -1.53 -9.99
N ASN A 48 -7.18 -2.77 -10.35
CA ASN A 48 -5.99 -3.06 -11.16
C ASN A 48 -6.07 -2.46 -12.57
N ASN A 49 -7.24 -2.38 -13.18
CA ASN A 49 -7.42 -1.72 -14.48
C ASN A 49 -7.25 -0.20 -14.34
N SER A 50 -7.77 0.41 -13.27
CA SER A 50 -7.55 1.82 -12.95
C SER A 50 -6.06 2.13 -12.75
N PHE A 51 -5.32 1.26 -12.06
CA PHE A 51 -3.88 1.44 -11.90
C PHE A 51 -3.12 1.45 -13.22
N ARG A 52 -3.54 0.65 -14.19
CA ARG A 52 -2.91 0.63 -15.52
C ARG A 52 -3.12 1.92 -16.29
N SER A 53 -4.31 2.51 -16.22
CA SER A 53 -4.61 3.80 -16.87
C SER A 53 -3.84 4.96 -16.23
N ALA A 54 -3.43 4.83 -14.96
CA ALA A 54 -2.71 5.85 -14.22
C ALA A 54 -1.26 6.10 -14.73
N TYR A 55 -0.72 5.25 -15.63
CA TYR A 55 0.58 5.46 -16.26
C TYR A 55 0.52 6.39 -17.48
N GLY A 56 -0.63 6.93 -17.80
CA GLY A 56 -0.80 7.99 -18.79
C GLY A 56 -0.07 9.28 -18.41
N PRO A 57 -0.14 10.30 -19.28
CA PRO A 57 0.40 11.62 -18.97
C PRO A 57 -0.35 12.25 -17.81
N ASN A 58 0.33 13.01 -16.96
CA ASN A 58 -0.29 13.83 -15.91
C ASN A 58 0.03 15.31 -16.18
N PRO A 59 -0.83 16.02 -16.92
CA PRO A 59 -0.60 17.42 -17.30
C PRO A 59 -0.82 18.40 -16.15
N ASN A 60 -1.46 17.98 -15.04
CA ASN A 60 -1.83 18.84 -13.93
C ASN A 60 -0.73 18.96 -12.86
N GLU A 61 0.39 18.26 -13.02
CA GLU A 61 1.55 18.41 -12.14
C GLU A 61 2.26 19.74 -12.40
N LEU A 62 2.99 20.23 -11.37
CA LEU A 62 3.81 21.46 -11.51
C LEU A 62 4.75 21.38 -12.73
N PHE A 63 5.32 20.19 -12.98
CA PHE A 63 6.03 19.85 -14.20
C PHE A 63 5.23 18.72 -14.88
N PRO A 64 4.51 19.01 -15.98
CA PRO A 64 3.68 18.03 -16.66
C PRO A 64 4.43 16.74 -16.97
N LEU A 65 3.93 15.63 -16.44
CA LEU A 65 4.57 14.32 -16.59
C LEU A 65 4.14 13.66 -17.91
N PRO A 66 5.10 13.15 -18.69
CA PRO A 66 4.79 12.31 -19.85
C PRO A 66 4.24 10.95 -19.41
N ALA A 67 3.58 10.24 -20.32
CA ALA A 67 3.19 8.85 -20.10
C ALA A 67 4.43 7.96 -19.91
N VAL A 68 4.34 7.00 -19.00
CA VAL A 68 5.35 5.94 -18.86
C VAL A 68 5.11 4.86 -19.92
N ASN A 69 6.14 4.50 -20.67
CA ASN A 69 6.08 3.36 -21.58
C ASN A 69 6.15 2.04 -20.81
N ILE A 70 5.04 1.68 -20.15
CA ILE A 70 4.95 0.46 -19.34
C ILE A 70 5.12 -0.84 -20.14
N LYS A 71 5.04 -0.81 -21.49
CA LYS A 71 5.31 -1.99 -22.33
C LYS A 71 6.77 -2.46 -22.24
N ARG A 72 7.69 -1.57 -21.84
CA ARG A 72 9.11 -1.87 -21.66
C ARG A 72 9.46 -2.38 -20.26
N VAL A 73 8.48 -2.46 -19.38
CA VAL A 73 8.67 -2.89 -17.98
C VAL A 73 7.83 -4.15 -17.77
N PRO A 74 8.38 -5.24 -17.19
CA PRO A 74 7.61 -6.43 -16.88
C PRO A 74 6.37 -6.10 -16.03
N ARG A 75 5.27 -6.78 -16.33
CA ARG A 75 3.96 -6.51 -15.69
C ARG A 75 3.98 -6.64 -14.18
N ASP A 76 4.87 -7.48 -13.64
CA ASP A 76 5.00 -7.68 -12.20
C ASP A 76 5.42 -6.41 -11.46
N TYR A 77 6.16 -5.52 -12.14
CA TYR A 77 6.57 -4.22 -11.58
C TYR A 77 5.57 -3.09 -11.82
N HIS A 78 4.43 -3.35 -12.48
CA HIS A 78 3.35 -2.37 -12.51
C HIS A 78 2.61 -2.39 -11.18
N ARG A 79 2.07 -1.23 -10.77
CA ARG A 79 1.22 -1.11 -9.57
C ARG A 79 0.04 -2.08 -9.64
N GLN A 80 -0.17 -2.84 -8.57
CA GLN A 80 -1.20 -3.86 -8.48
C GLN A 80 -1.74 -3.97 -7.07
N LEU A 81 -3.03 -4.26 -6.94
CA LEU A 81 -3.61 -4.77 -5.72
C LEU A 81 -3.32 -6.28 -5.62
N VAL A 82 -2.68 -6.68 -4.54
CA VAL A 82 -2.27 -8.08 -4.29
C VAL A 82 -2.75 -8.55 -2.92
N THR A 83 -2.89 -9.87 -2.74
CA THR A 83 -3.05 -10.46 -1.42
C THR A 83 -1.77 -10.26 -0.62
N TYR A 84 -1.91 -9.79 0.61
CA TYR A 84 -0.81 -9.58 1.55
C TYR A 84 -0.99 -10.47 2.77
N ARG A 85 0.03 -11.27 3.09
CA ARG A 85 0.01 -12.25 4.19
C ARG A 85 0.95 -11.88 5.34
N GLY A 86 1.56 -10.70 5.29
CA GLY A 86 2.38 -10.19 6.39
C GLY A 86 1.54 -9.79 7.60
N ALA A 87 2.20 -9.56 8.72
CA ALA A 87 1.57 -9.19 10.00
C ALA A 87 1.50 -7.66 10.20
N GLU A 88 2.06 -6.88 9.29
CA GLU A 88 2.14 -5.44 9.42
C GLU A 88 0.75 -4.79 9.35
N PRO A 89 0.48 -3.82 10.22
CA PRO A 89 -0.80 -3.13 10.25
C PRO A 89 -1.04 -2.30 8.98
N ALA A 90 -2.31 -1.98 8.73
CA ALA A 90 -2.69 -1.10 7.63
C ALA A 90 -1.97 0.25 7.71
N GLY A 91 -1.55 0.78 6.55
CA GLY A 91 -0.78 2.01 6.43
C GLY A 91 0.74 1.83 6.52
N THR A 92 1.22 0.63 6.87
CA THR A 92 2.66 0.33 6.84
C THR A 92 3.16 0.22 5.40
N VAL A 93 4.31 0.79 5.14
CA VAL A 93 5.07 0.61 3.89
C VAL A 93 6.09 -0.50 4.12
N VAL A 94 5.99 -1.60 3.38
CA VAL A 94 6.96 -2.71 3.45
C VAL A 94 7.78 -2.72 2.17
N ILE A 95 9.09 -2.68 2.31
CA ILE A 95 10.05 -2.69 1.20
C ILE A 95 10.73 -4.05 1.16
N ASP A 96 10.64 -4.70 0.01
CA ASP A 96 11.34 -5.94 -0.31
C ASP A 96 12.39 -5.64 -1.40
N PRO A 97 13.62 -5.31 -1.02
CA PRO A 97 14.67 -4.96 -1.97
C PRO A 97 15.11 -6.14 -2.84
N HIS A 98 15.01 -7.36 -2.31
CA HIS A 98 15.40 -8.58 -3.02
C HIS A 98 14.48 -8.82 -4.23
N ASN A 99 13.17 -8.77 -4.03
CA ASN A 99 12.18 -8.98 -5.08
C ASN A 99 11.86 -7.67 -5.86
N LYS A 100 12.38 -6.54 -5.39
CA LYS A 100 12.18 -5.20 -5.99
C LYS A 100 10.72 -4.76 -5.98
N PHE A 101 10.08 -4.94 -4.82
CA PHE A 101 8.72 -4.51 -4.57
C PHE A 101 8.62 -3.63 -3.31
N LEU A 102 7.67 -2.72 -3.36
CA LEU A 102 7.19 -1.97 -2.21
C LEU A 102 5.70 -2.28 -2.05
N TYR A 103 5.27 -2.51 -0.83
CA TYR A 103 3.88 -2.80 -0.48
C TYR A 103 3.36 -1.71 0.46
N LEU A 104 2.24 -1.11 0.11
CA LEU A 104 1.43 -0.34 1.06
C LEU A 104 0.33 -1.25 1.59
N VAL A 105 0.45 -1.64 2.86
CA VAL A 105 -0.46 -2.59 3.52
C VAL A 105 -1.84 -1.98 3.71
N ARG A 106 -2.88 -2.75 3.39
CA ARG A 106 -4.30 -2.42 3.62
C ARG A 106 -4.86 -3.29 4.75
N GLY A 107 -5.92 -2.83 5.40
CA GLY A 107 -6.56 -3.55 6.51
C GLY A 107 -7.42 -4.77 6.11
N ASP A 108 -7.49 -5.10 4.84
CA ASP A 108 -8.38 -6.10 4.25
C ASP A 108 -7.64 -7.36 3.76
N GLY A 109 -6.43 -7.63 4.28
CA GLY A 109 -5.56 -8.73 3.82
C GLY A 109 -4.97 -8.50 2.44
N LYS A 110 -4.94 -7.26 1.98
CA LYS A 110 -4.38 -6.84 0.70
C LYS A 110 -3.31 -5.78 0.88
N ALA A 111 -2.51 -5.56 -0.15
CA ALA A 111 -1.60 -4.42 -0.26
C ALA A 111 -1.62 -3.88 -1.68
N VAL A 112 -1.37 -2.58 -1.82
CA VAL A 112 -0.98 -2.01 -3.11
C VAL A 112 0.52 -2.27 -3.28
N ARG A 113 0.88 -3.03 -4.30
CA ARG A 113 2.26 -3.36 -4.63
C ARG A 113 2.76 -2.47 -5.75
N TYR A 114 3.94 -1.91 -5.58
CA TYR A 114 4.65 -1.09 -6.55
C TYR A 114 5.97 -1.78 -6.92
N GLY A 115 6.35 -1.72 -8.18
CA GLY A 115 7.71 -2.09 -8.61
C GLY A 115 8.69 -0.99 -8.22
N ILE A 116 9.86 -1.37 -7.74
CA ILE A 116 10.90 -0.42 -7.32
C ILE A 116 12.23 -0.69 -8.01
N GLY A 117 13.03 0.39 -8.13
CA GLY A 117 14.47 0.30 -8.35
C GLY A 117 15.20 0.45 -7.03
N VAL A 118 16.30 -0.28 -6.84
CA VAL A 118 17.09 -0.30 -5.60
C VAL A 118 18.56 0.02 -5.88
N GLY A 119 19.35 0.21 -4.81
CA GLY A 119 20.80 0.40 -4.88
C GLY A 119 21.53 -0.81 -5.46
N ARG A 120 22.73 -0.59 -6.05
CA ARG A 120 23.58 -1.64 -6.65
C ARG A 120 24.00 -2.72 -5.65
N GLU A 121 24.23 -2.35 -4.40
CA GLU A 121 24.65 -3.24 -3.30
C GLU A 121 23.44 -3.80 -2.51
N GLY A 122 22.26 -3.78 -3.13
CA GLY A 122 21.01 -3.97 -2.43
C GLY A 122 20.67 -2.72 -1.60
N PHE A 123 19.66 -2.82 -0.76
CA PHE A 123 19.42 -1.80 0.27
C PHE A 123 20.33 -2.17 1.45
N ALA A 124 21.38 -1.39 1.68
CA ALA A 124 22.40 -1.70 2.71
C ALA A 124 21.84 -1.65 4.14
N TRP A 125 20.56 -1.35 4.31
CA TRP A 125 19.88 -1.26 5.59
C TRP A 125 18.60 -2.09 5.59
N ASN A 126 18.41 -2.89 6.60
CA ASN A 126 17.17 -3.58 6.95
C ASN A 126 16.70 -3.11 8.33
N GLY A 127 15.40 -3.18 8.59
CA GLY A 127 14.85 -2.75 9.88
C GLY A 127 13.60 -1.89 9.75
N ARG A 128 13.41 -1.00 10.71
CA ARG A 128 12.22 -0.14 10.80
C ARG A 128 12.61 1.33 10.77
N ALA A 129 11.80 2.11 10.07
CA ALA A 129 11.87 3.56 10.04
C ALA A 129 10.47 4.15 10.04
N LYS A 130 10.38 5.47 10.01
CA LYS A 130 9.13 6.20 9.82
C LYS A 130 9.28 7.19 8.68
N ILE A 131 8.19 7.49 8.01
CA ILE A 131 8.13 8.62 7.10
C ILE A 131 8.14 9.90 7.96
N GLY A 132 9.28 10.57 8.02
CA GLY A 132 9.43 11.79 8.83
C GLY A 132 9.05 13.06 8.10
N ALA A 133 9.17 13.07 6.76
CA ALA A 133 8.80 14.20 5.92
C ALA A 133 8.37 13.75 4.52
N LYS A 134 7.60 14.60 3.84
CA LYS A 134 7.11 14.39 2.48
C LYS A 134 7.34 15.67 1.68
N LYS A 135 7.88 15.57 0.47
CA LYS A 135 8.08 16.72 -0.42
C LYS A 135 7.55 16.46 -1.82
N GLN A 136 6.89 17.46 -2.38
CA GLN A 136 6.52 17.51 -3.79
C GLN A 136 7.64 18.22 -4.55
N TRP A 137 8.02 17.69 -5.67
CA TRP A 137 9.06 18.24 -6.56
C TRP A 137 10.28 18.75 -5.77
N PRO A 138 11.00 17.86 -5.06
CA PRO A 138 12.11 18.26 -4.19
C PRO A 138 13.32 18.75 -4.98
N THR A 139 14.10 19.65 -4.40
CA THR A 139 15.48 19.91 -4.81
C THR A 139 16.32 18.68 -4.52
N TRP A 140 17.18 18.28 -5.41
CA TRP A 140 18.13 17.20 -5.23
C TRP A 140 19.54 17.74 -5.00
N THR A 141 20.18 17.31 -3.93
CA THR A 141 21.59 17.61 -3.67
C THR A 141 22.35 16.28 -3.66
N PRO A 142 23.31 16.09 -4.57
CA PRO A 142 24.13 14.88 -4.57
C PRO A 142 24.95 14.79 -3.27
N PRO A 143 25.07 13.60 -2.65
CA PRO A 143 26.01 13.36 -1.58
C PRO A 143 27.45 13.63 -2.04
N SER A 144 28.34 14.09 -1.13
CA SER A 144 29.74 14.36 -1.45
C SER A 144 30.45 13.17 -2.10
N GLU A 145 30.23 11.96 -1.54
CA GLU A 145 30.81 10.74 -2.08
C GLU A 145 30.32 10.39 -3.49
N MET A 146 29.15 10.91 -3.87
CA MET A 146 28.65 10.75 -5.25
C MET A 146 29.37 11.71 -6.19
N ILE A 147 29.62 12.94 -5.77
CA ILE A 147 30.39 13.93 -6.53
C ILE A 147 31.83 13.43 -6.72
N ASP A 148 32.44 12.85 -5.69
CA ASP A 148 33.80 12.30 -5.77
C ASP A 148 33.91 11.17 -6.83
N ARG A 149 32.83 10.38 -7.01
CA ARG A 149 32.78 9.33 -8.04
C ARG A 149 32.32 9.82 -9.40
N GLN A 150 31.62 10.94 -9.45
CA GLN A 150 31.01 11.55 -10.65
C GLN A 150 31.22 13.07 -10.61
N PRO A 151 32.44 13.54 -10.99
CA PRO A 151 32.80 14.96 -10.88
C PRO A 151 31.90 15.91 -11.68
N GLU A 152 31.18 15.40 -12.69
CA GLU A 152 30.18 16.15 -13.45
C GLU A 152 28.99 16.60 -12.56
N LEU A 153 28.80 16.01 -11.40
CA LEU A 153 27.77 16.42 -10.45
C LEU A 153 28.17 17.62 -9.58
N GLU A 154 29.42 18.13 -9.73
CA GLU A 154 29.89 19.30 -8.98
C GLU A 154 29.00 20.52 -9.19
N GLU A 155 28.47 20.71 -10.39
CA GLU A 155 27.56 21.81 -10.72
C GLU A 155 26.26 21.77 -9.84
N PHE A 156 25.88 20.59 -9.32
CA PHE A 156 24.70 20.39 -8.48
C PHE A 156 25.01 20.36 -6.99
N ARG A 157 26.23 20.68 -6.54
CA ARG A 157 26.60 20.73 -5.11
C ARG A 157 25.68 21.66 -4.31
N GLY A 158 25.24 22.76 -4.93
CA GLY A 158 24.25 23.69 -4.35
C GLY A 158 22.79 23.26 -4.46
N GLY A 159 22.55 22.13 -5.09
CA GLY A 159 21.21 21.57 -5.30
C GLY A 159 20.67 21.75 -6.72
N MET A 160 20.27 20.66 -7.34
CA MET A 160 19.54 20.65 -8.60
C MET A 160 18.09 21.03 -8.37
N GLN A 161 17.61 22.03 -9.10
CA GLN A 161 16.23 22.51 -9.00
C GLN A 161 15.22 21.41 -9.37
N PRO A 162 13.97 21.51 -8.86
CA PRO A 162 12.88 20.63 -9.24
C PRO A 162 12.67 20.61 -10.76
N GLY A 163 12.26 19.47 -11.30
CA GLY A 163 11.98 19.34 -12.74
C GLY A 163 12.01 17.90 -13.21
N LEU A 164 11.68 17.68 -14.47
CA LEU A 164 11.60 16.34 -15.07
C LEU A 164 12.96 15.61 -15.13
N GLN A 165 14.07 16.35 -15.11
CA GLN A 165 15.41 15.79 -15.11
C GLN A 165 15.97 15.54 -13.70
N ASN A 166 15.28 16.03 -12.65
CA ASN A 166 15.72 15.85 -11.28
C ASN A 166 15.61 14.36 -10.87
N PRO A 167 16.69 13.73 -10.37
CA PRO A 167 16.71 12.31 -10.01
C PRO A 167 15.67 11.88 -8.97
N LEU A 168 15.21 12.81 -8.10
CA LEU A 168 14.18 12.51 -7.11
C LEU A 168 12.76 12.50 -7.70
N GLY A 169 12.58 12.96 -8.92
CA GLY A 169 11.30 12.98 -9.59
C GLY A 169 10.24 13.85 -8.89
N ALA A 170 8.96 13.46 -9.06
CA ALA A 170 7.83 14.27 -8.66
C ALA A 170 7.59 14.34 -7.14
N ARG A 171 7.98 13.33 -6.38
CA ARG A 171 7.76 13.24 -4.91
C ARG A 171 8.93 12.54 -4.24
N ALA A 172 9.15 12.88 -2.96
CA ALA A 172 10.06 12.14 -2.08
C ALA A 172 9.47 11.99 -0.68
N LEU A 173 9.62 10.79 -0.13
CA LEU A 173 9.33 10.43 1.25
C LEU A 173 10.66 10.21 1.97
N TYR A 174 10.87 10.95 3.05
CA TYR A 174 12.12 10.96 3.81
C TYR A 174 12.00 9.99 4.98
N LEU A 175 12.93 9.06 5.11
CA LEU A 175 12.92 8.04 6.14
C LEU A 175 13.72 8.49 7.37
N PHE A 176 13.11 8.36 8.54
CA PHE A 176 13.70 8.73 9.82
C PHE A 176 13.73 7.50 10.73
N ASP A 177 14.83 7.33 11.42
CA ASP A 177 14.97 6.37 12.50
C ASP A 177 15.29 7.11 13.81
N ASN A 178 14.52 6.84 14.86
CA ASN A 178 14.65 7.49 16.17
C ASN A 178 14.77 9.02 16.09
N GLY A 179 13.98 9.64 15.18
CA GLY A 179 13.96 11.09 14.98
C GLY A 179 15.12 11.65 14.16
N ARG A 180 16.03 10.81 13.67
CA ARG A 180 17.17 11.20 12.83
C ARG A 180 16.90 10.85 11.38
N ASP A 181 17.27 11.75 10.48
CA ASP A 181 17.22 11.50 9.03
C ASP A 181 18.23 10.40 8.68
N THR A 182 17.73 9.31 8.08
CA THR A 182 18.55 8.17 7.67
C THR A 182 19.31 8.42 6.35
N LEU A 183 19.02 9.54 5.69
CA LEU A 183 19.45 9.85 4.32
C LEU A 183 18.85 8.92 3.25
N TYR A 184 18.09 7.90 3.63
CA TYR A 184 17.33 7.08 2.69
C TYR A 184 16.01 7.74 2.32
N ARG A 185 15.61 7.57 1.06
CA ARG A 185 14.40 8.15 0.47
C ARG A 185 13.65 7.10 -0.33
N ILE A 186 12.33 7.23 -0.35
CA ILE A 186 11.46 6.62 -1.34
C ILE A 186 11.03 7.75 -2.27
N HIS A 187 11.37 7.69 -3.55
CA HIS A 187 11.19 8.83 -4.43
C HIS A 187 10.85 8.44 -5.87
N GLY A 188 10.43 9.39 -6.68
CA GLY A 188 10.25 9.21 -8.10
C GLY A 188 11.57 9.02 -8.85
N THR A 189 11.51 9.00 -10.17
CA THR A 189 12.74 8.93 -10.99
C THR A 189 12.53 9.56 -12.34
N ASN A 190 13.60 10.17 -12.86
CA ASN A 190 13.74 10.57 -14.26
C ASN A 190 14.19 9.39 -15.15
N GLU A 191 14.48 8.22 -14.54
CA GLU A 191 14.98 7.01 -15.20
C GLU A 191 13.99 5.84 -15.04
N PRO A 192 12.84 5.83 -15.73
CA PRO A 192 11.80 4.80 -15.57
C PRO A 192 12.28 3.39 -15.90
N TRP A 193 13.33 3.23 -16.71
CA TRP A 193 13.96 1.93 -17.04
C TRP A 193 14.72 1.31 -15.88
N SER A 194 14.94 2.05 -14.77
CA SER A 194 15.61 1.56 -13.57
C SER A 194 14.70 0.74 -12.66
N ILE A 195 13.39 0.77 -12.88
CA ILE A 195 12.43 0.00 -12.08
C ILE A 195 12.60 -1.50 -12.38
N GLY A 196 12.64 -2.32 -11.34
CA GLY A 196 12.95 -3.74 -11.40
C GLY A 196 14.45 -4.05 -11.39
N LYS A 197 15.33 -3.03 -11.25
CA LYS A 197 16.80 -3.20 -11.30
C LYS A 197 17.47 -2.70 -10.03
N ALA A 198 18.73 -3.15 -9.84
CA ALA A 198 19.62 -2.69 -8.78
C ALA A 198 20.67 -1.75 -9.39
N VAL A 199 20.33 -0.47 -9.56
CA VAL A 199 21.17 0.51 -10.27
C VAL A 199 21.28 1.85 -9.56
N SER A 200 20.54 2.09 -8.46
CA SER A 200 20.61 3.35 -7.71
C SER A 200 21.80 3.39 -6.74
N SER A 201 22.02 4.55 -6.14
CA SER A 201 23.07 4.75 -5.13
C SER A 201 22.59 4.46 -3.69
N GLY A 202 21.46 3.74 -3.52
CA GLY A 202 20.94 3.33 -2.21
C GLY A 202 19.46 3.61 -1.99
N CYS A 203 18.90 4.69 -2.55
CA CYS A 203 17.49 5.04 -2.38
C CYS A 203 16.55 4.16 -3.19
N ILE A 204 15.28 4.14 -2.79
CA ILE A 204 14.20 3.38 -3.41
C ILE A 204 13.53 4.26 -4.47
N ARG A 205 13.58 3.82 -5.72
CA ARG A 205 13.00 4.53 -6.87
C ARG A 205 11.66 3.93 -7.28
N LEU A 206 10.70 4.78 -7.59
CA LEU A 206 9.41 4.42 -8.21
C LEU A 206 9.21 5.20 -9.51
N PHE A 207 8.27 4.75 -10.35
CA PHE A 207 7.75 5.63 -11.40
C PHE A 207 7.18 6.91 -10.78
N ASN A 208 7.24 8.04 -11.49
CA ASN A 208 6.65 9.27 -11.00
C ASN A 208 5.15 9.13 -10.71
N GLN A 209 4.41 8.41 -11.54
CA GLN A 209 3.00 8.12 -11.32
C GLN A 209 2.75 7.26 -10.07
N ASP A 210 3.68 6.36 -9.74
CA ASP A 210 3.56 5.49 -8.57
C ASP A 210 3.93 6.19 -7.27
N ILE A 211 4.97 7.02 -7.29
CA ILE A 211 5.32 7.79 -6.08
C ILE A 211 4.29 8.87 -5.78
N ILE A 212 3.62 9.44 -6.78
CA ILE A 212 2.50 10.35 -6.56
C ILE A 212 1.36 9.61 -5.83
N ASP A 213 0.95 8.45 -6.33
CA ASP A 213 -0.10 7.64 -5.71
C ASP A 213 0.28 7.20 -4.28
N LEU A 214 1.51 6.73 -4.07
CA LEU A 214 2.00 6.37 -2.73
C LEU A 214 2.04 7.58 -1.79
N TYR A 215 2.52 8.72 -2.29
CA TYR A 215 2.59 9.96 -1.54
C TYR A 215 1.21 10.41 -1.03
N ASP A 216 0.18 10.30 -1.86
CA ASP A 216 -1.17 10.70 -1.49
C ASP A 216 -1.81 9.76 -0.47
N ARG A 217 -1.42 8.48 -0.45
CA ARG A 217 -1.96 7.45 0.45
C ARG A 217 -1.27 7.39 1.81
N VAL A 218 0.02 7.71 1.90
CA VAL A 218 0.77 7.57 3.16
C VAL A 218 0.80 8.88 3.96
N GLN A 219 0.83 8.74 5.28
CA GLN A 219 0.93 9.88 6.20
C GLN A 219 2.35 10.04 6.74
N VAL A 220 2.70 11.27 7.15
CA VAL A 220 3.88 11.47 8.00
C VAL A 220 3.68 10.70 9.31
N GLY A 221 4.70 10.00 9.77
CA GLY A 221 4.64 9.09 10.91
C GLY A 221 4.35 7.64 10.53
N ALA A 222 3.93 7.34 9.28
CA ALA A 222 3.71 5.96 8.83
C ALA A 222 4.98 5.11 8.99
N GLU A 223 4.80 3.87 9.45
CA GLU A 223 5.90 2.92 9.59
C GLU A 223 6.40 2.45 8.23
N VAL A 224 7.71 2.26 8.16
CA VAL A 224 8.41 1.66 7.04
C VAL A 224 9.20 0.46 7.56
N VAL A 225 8.98 -0.70 6.96
CA VAL A 225 9.71 -1.94 7.26
C VAL A 225 10.51 -2.32 6.02
N VAL A 226 11.80 -2.55 6.20
CA VAL A 226 12.70 -3.05 5.14
C VAL A 226 13.11 -4.47 5.49
N LEU A 227 12.80 -5.42 4.59
CA LEU A 227 13.03 -6.87 4.76
C LEU A 227 14.48 -7.26 4.48
#